data_daf4df92358222e52d9d6ebfded3cad5
#
_entry.id   daf4df92358222e52d9d6ebfded3cad5
#
_cell.length_a   1.000
_cell.length_b   1.000
_cell.length_c   1.000
_cell.angle_alpha   90.00
_cell.angle_beta   90.00
_cell.angle_gamma   90.00
#
_symmetry.space_group_name_H-M   'P 1'
#
loop_
_entity.id
_entity.type
_entity.pdbx_description
1 polymer ?
#
loop_
_entity_poly.entity_id
_entity_poly.type
_entity_poly.pdbx_seq_one_letter_code
_entity_poly.pdbx_strand_id
1 'polypeptide(L)'
;MNYVSMGVLAIGIAAVSAGAKADSLPRLYNFPTTTTASVSNALPAPGQVIQLSAQVDSQALGLYHIPGNDQIGGFVEFKVNGQPVGKVQVNTSNTPFLGTVSDLNKGCWAAFRDVRICTHQFAYGRQAKVAINYTVPAGFTTASITAAFSGDGQFSRGSVSAPINLRNIPTFGEIRGAGNKCLDAEGANTGPGTAIQVWDCTPGTPQQLWTVKPSTSTITGVPSNRVLDIVGYGTGNGSRIQLYDAHGDWNQSWKFTNTSIVGVANKVLDATGASSANGTKIQLYSNAQTANQKWEFNPANGSIVGVGGKCLDVEGANTADGTRVQLWDCTGVPQQRFELGSDGSIRGLGGKCLEAADGASHDGNAIRMWTCNGGAHQSWRLVGEIRNPQTNMCLDDPGLGNTNGSKVHMWMCHGGDNQRWQFSSY
;
A
#
# COMPACT_ATOMS: atom_id res chain seq x y z
N MET A 1 -5.29 24.16 -46.68
CA MET A 1 -5.51 22.95 -47.50
C MET A 1 -4.18 22.22 -47.56
N ASN A 2 -3.92 21.30 -46.63
CA ASN A 2 -2.75 20.43 -46.73
C ASN A 2 -3.27 19.01 -46.63
N TYR A 3 -3.24 18.33 -47.77
CA TYR A 3 -3.55 16.92 -47.91
C TYR A 3 -2.37 16.12 -47.33
N VAL A 4 -2.63 15.36 -46.25
CA VAL A 4 -1.71 14.30 -45.81
C VAL A 4 -2.01 13.08 -46.66
N SER A 5 -1.03 12.69 -47.44
CA SER A 5 -1.05 11.50 -48.31
C SER A 5 -1.15 10.24 -47.45
N MET A 6 -2.30 9.57 -47.46
CA MET A 6 -2.42 8.21 -46.97
C MET A 6 -1.79 7.27 -48.02
N GLY A 7 -0.67 6.67 -47.65
CA GLY A 7 -0.07 5.59 -48.42
C GLY A 7 -1.03 4.39 -48.48
N VAL A 8 -1.63 4.16 -49.61
CA VAL A 8 -2.40 2.95 -49.88
C VAL A 8 -1.40 1.82 -50.03
N LEU A 9 -1.32 0.93 -49.06
CA LEU A 9 -0.59 -0.32 -49.18
C LEU A 9 -1.43 -1.23 -50.09
N ALA A 10 -1.04 -1.34 -51.35
CA ALA A 10 -1.66 -2.27 -52.33
C ALA A 10 -1.35 -3.71 -51.87
N ILE A 11 -2.32 -4.39 -51.26
CA ILE A 11 -2.27 -5.82 -51.01
C ILE A 11 -2.56 -6.52 -52.35
N GLY A 12 -1.53 -7.12 -52.91
CA GLY A 12 -1.70 -7.99 -54.09
C GLY A 12 -2.62 -9.17 -53.75
N ILE A 13 -3.80 -9.22 -54.33
CA ILE A 13 -4.70 -10.37 -54.27
C ILE A 13 -4.12 -11.42 -55.19
N ALA A 14 -3.34 -12.37 -54.65
CA ALA A 14 -3.06 -13.62 -55.35
C ALA A 14 -4.35 -14.44 -55.40
N ALA A 15 -4.76 -14.85 -56.59
CA ALA A 15 -5.90 -15.73 -56.82
C ALA A 15 -5.70 -17.03 -56.01
N VAL A 16 -6.49 -17.21 -54.94
CA VAL A 16 -6.50 -18.45 -54.18
C VAL A 16 -7.26 -19.49 -54.97
N SER A 17 -6.54 -20.49 -55.52
CA SER A 17 -7.14 -21.71 -56.07
C SER A 17 -7.88 -22.44 -54.93
N ALA A 18 -9.09 -22.93 -55.25
CA ALA A 18 -9.92 -23.69 -54.28
C ALA A 18 -9.14 -24.91 -53.78
N GLY A 19 -8.72 -24.84 -52.50
CA GLY A 19 -7.98 -25.90 -51.82
C GLY A 19 -7.01 -25.48 -50.74
N ALA A 20 -6.74 -24.18 -50.52
CA ALA A 20 -5.87 -23.74 -49.46
C ALA A 20 -6.60 -23.81 -48.12
N LYS A 21 -6.09 -24.62 -47.16
CA LYS A 21 -6.53 -24.65 -45.79
C LYS A 21 -6.31 -23.26 -45.16
N ALA A 22 -7.27 -22.85 -44.32
CA ALA A 22 -7.29 -21.54 -43.65
C ALA A 22 -6.07 -21.25 -42.75
N ASP A 23 -5.11 -22.16 -42.62
CA ASP A 23 -3.96 -22.10 -41.72
C ASP A 23 -2.75 -21.31 -42.26
N SER A 24 -2.83 -20.71 -43.47
CA SER A 24 -1.67 -20.06 -44.10
C SER A 24 -1.82 -18.54 -44.32
N LEU A 25 -2.79 -17.89 -43.72
CA LEU A 25 -2.86 -16.43 -43.81
C LEU A 25 -1.74 -15.80 -42.91
N PRO A 26 -0.97 -14.83 -43.45
CA PRO A 26 0.08 -14.21 -42.68
C PRO A 26 -0.48 -13.56 -41.40
N ARG A 27 0.22 -13.73 -40.26
CA ARG A 27 -0.09 -13.16 -38.98
C ARG A 27 -0.14 -11.62 -39.06
N LEU A 28 -1.29 -11.04 -39.26
CA LEU A 28 -1.46 -9.59 -39.52
C LEU A 28 -1.80 -8.79 -38.26
N TYR A 29 -2.10 -9.44 -37.13
CA TYR A 29 -2.58 -8.72 -35.95
C TYR A 29 -1.89 -9.21 -34.66
N ASN A 30 -1.15 -8.31 -34.03
CA ASN A 30 -0.48 -8.53 -32.75
C ASN A 30 -0.86 -7.38 -31.83
N PHE A 31 -2.02 -7.50 -31.18
CA PHE A 31 -2.59 -6.44 -30.34
C PHE A 31 -1.79 -6.19 -29.08
N PRO A 32 -1.57 -4.93 -28.71
CA PRO A 32 -0.94 -4.60 -27.44
C PRO A 32 -1.81 -5.05 -26.27
N THR A 33 -1.18 -5.54 -25.22
CA THR A 33 -1.82 -5.87 -23.95
C THR A 33 -1.18 -5.09 -22.83
N THR A 34 -1.92 -4.89 -21.74
CA THR A 34 -1.40 -4.37 -20.47
C THR A 34 -1.62 -5.41 -19.40
N THR A 35 -0.57 -5.75 -18.67
CA THR A 35 -0.67 -6.64 -17.50
C THR A 35 -0.54 -5.80 -16.25
N THR A 36 -1.50 -5.96 -15.33
CA THR A 36 -1.48 -5.35 -14.00
C THR A 36 -1.43 -6.47 -12.97
N ALA A 37 -0.48 -6.40 -12.04
CA ALA A 37 -0.41 -7.33 -10.92
C ALA A 37 -1.04 -6.72 -9.66
N SER A 38 -1.51 -7.58 -8.78
CA SER A 38 -1.97 -7.22 -7.43
C SER A 38 -1.69 -8.35 -6.44
N VAL A 39 -1.64 -8.01 -5.16
CA VAL A 39 -1.43 -8.97 -4.08
C VAL A 39 -2.49 -8.77 -3.01
N SER A 40 -2.92 -9.86 -2.36
CA SER A 40 -3.92 -9.80 -1.29
C SER A 40 -3.38 -9.15 -0.01
N ASN A 41 -2.06 -9.18 0.20
CA ASN A 41 -1.36 -8.54 1.31
C ASN A 41 0.04 -8.12 0.87
N ALA A 42 0.36 -6.84 0.95
CA ALA A 42 1.67 -6.29 0.60
C ALA A 42 2.70 -6.37 1.75
N LEU A 43 2.24 -6.68 2.97
CA LEU A 43 3.05 -6.82 4.18
C LEU A 43 2.85 -8.22 4.80
N PRO A 44 3.13 -9.31 4.06
CA PRO A 44 2.84 -10.63 4.54
C PRO A 44 3.85 -11.09 5.60
N ALA A 45 3.37 -11.82 6.61
CA ALA A 45 4.24 -12.50 7.56
C ALA A 45 4.92 -13.73 6.90
N PRO A 46 6.12 -14.13 7.36
CA PRO A 46 6.72 -15.40 6.98
C PRO A 46 5.78 -16.58 7.23
N GLY A 47 5.68 -17.49 6.28
CA GLY A 47 4.74 -18.62 6.31
C GLY A 47 3.30 -18.29 5.93
N GLN A 48 2.95 -17.02 5.79
CA GLN A 48 1.61 -16.63 5.35
C GLN A 48 1.40 -17.01 3.88
N VAL A 49 0.20 -17.53 3.58
CA VAL A 49 -0.26 -17.72 2.20
C VAL A 49 -0.93 -16.45 1.74
N ILE A 50 -0.42 -15.85 0.67
CA ILE A 50 -1.00 -14.70 0.00
C ILE A 50 -1.45 -15.07 -1.41
N GLN A 51 -2.40 -14.33 -1.95
CA GLN A 51 -2.81 -14.48 -3.33
C GLN A 51 -2.07 -13.45 -4.20
N LEU A 52 -1.37 -13.94 -5.23
CA LEU A 52 -0.81 -13.14 -6.31
C LEU A 52 -1.81 -13.18 -7.45
N SER A 53 -2.28 -12.02 -7.89
CA SER A 53 -3.28 -11.90 -8.95
C SER A 53 -2.74 -11.06 -10.10
N ALA A 54 -3.20 -11.35 -11.30
CA ALA A 54 -2.90 -10.53 -12.46
C ALA A 54 -4.15 -10.33 -13.31
N GLN A 55 -4.26 -9.13 -13.86
CA GLN A 55 -5.25 -8.77 -14.85
C GLN A 55 -4.52 -8.43 -16.14
N VAL A 56 -4.96 -9.04 -17.24
CA VAL A 56 -4.47 -8.76 -18.60
C VAL A 56 -5.59 -8.08 -19.34
N ASP A 57 -5.36 -6.85 -19.78
CA ASP A 57 -6.28 -6.07 -20.60
C ASP A 57 -5.75 -6.01 -22.03
N SER A 58 -6.59 -6.30 -23.00
CA SER A 58 -6.31 -6.16 -24.41
C SER A 58 -7.33 -5.22 -25.03
N GLN A 59 -6.84 -4.19 -25.72
CA GLN A 59 -7.66 -3.31 -26.54
C GLN A 59 -7.30 -3.53 -28.01
N ALA A 60 -8.24 -4.05 -28.77
CA ALA A 60 -8.07 -4.25 -30.19
C ALA A 60 -9.00 -3.29 -30.97
N LEU A 61 -8.40 -2.46 -31.81
CA LEU A 61 -9.11 -1.80 -32.91
C LEU A 61 -8.83 -2.62 -34.15
N GLY A 62 -9.82 -3.34 -34.69
CA GLY A 62 -9.63 -4.21 -35.84
C GLY A 62 -10.63 -3.95 -36.94
N LEU A 63 -10.19 -4.17 -38.21
CA LEU A 63 -11.02 -4.07 -39.39
C LEU A 63 -11.79 -5.37 -39.71
N TYR A 64 -11.49 -6.49 -39.01
CA TYR A 64 -12.10 -7.79 -39.29
C TYR A 64 -12.46 -8.52 -38.00
N HIS A 65 -13.70 -8.96 -37.90
CA HIS A 65 -14.18 -9.90 -36.92
C HIS A 65 -14.02 -11.32 -37.46
N ILE A 66 -13.25 -12.16 -36.77
CA ILE A 66 -13.22 -13.60 -37.05
C ILE A 66 -14.05 -14.27 -35.95
N PRO A 67 -15.28 -14.73 -36.24
CA PRO A 67 -16.11 -15.42 -35.26
C PRO A 67 -15.39 -16.67 -34.73
N GLY A 68 -15.31 -16.79 -33.40
CA GLY A 68 -14.75 -17.96 -32.72
C GLY A 68 -13.32 -17.83 -32.22
N ASN A 69 -12.54 -16.80 -32.59
CA ASN A 69 -11.17 -16.59 -32.15
C ASN A 69 -11.00 -15.36 -31.20
N ASP A 70 -12.04 -15.04 -30.53
CA ASP A 70 -12.14 -13.83 -29.72
C ASP A 70 -11.57 -13.97 -28.31
N GLN A 71 -10.55 -14.77 -28.05
CA GLN A 71 -10.07 -15.09 -26.74
C GLN A 71 -8.66 -14.57 -26.54
N ILE A 72 -8.36 -14.08 -25.30
CA ILE A 72 -6.99 -13.91 -24.85
C ILE A 72 -6.49 -15.31 -24.51
N GLY A 73 -5.58 -15.86 -25.33
CA GLY A 73 -4.89 -17.12 -25.06
C GLY A 73 -3.53 -16.87 -24.39
N GLY A 74 -2.79 -17.95 -24.17
CA GLY A 74 -1.46 -17.88 -23.56
C GLY A 74 -1.48 -18.15 -22.06
N PHE A 75 -0.47 -17.66 -21.35
CA PHE A 75 -0.36 -17.85 -19.91
C PHE A 75 0.21 -16.62 -19.20
N VAL A 76 -0.09 -16.50 -17.90
CA VAL A 76 0.56 -15.54 -17.01
C VAL A 76 1.52 -16.30 -16.10
N GLU A 77 2.78 -15.88 -16.09
CA GLU A 77 3.81 -16.35 -15.18
C GLU A 77 4.04 -15.32 -14.09
N PHE A 78 3.89 -15.73 -12.83
CA PHE A 78 4.22 -14.91 -11.67
C PHE A 78 5.68 -15.15 -11.29
N LYS A 79 6.40 -14.04 -11.02
CA LYS A 79 7.81 -14.07 -10.59
C LYS A 79 7.97 -13.31 -9.29
N VAL A 80 8.78 -13.89 -8.40
CA VAL A 80 9.23 -13.26 -7.17
C VAL A 80 10.74 -13.09 -7.26
N ASN A 81 11.22 -11.86 -7.15
CA ASN A 81 12.63 -11.51 -7.37
C ASN A 81 13.20 -12.06 -8.70
N GLY A 82 12.37 -12.00 -9.75
CA GLY A 82 12.73 -12.52 -11.08
C GLY A 82 12.61 -14.03 -11.24
N GLN A 83 12.43 -14.81 -10.17
CA GLN A 83 12.27 -16.26 -10.22
C GLN A 83 10.81 -16.67 -10.40
N PRO A 84 10.48 -17.59 -11.29
CA PRO A 84 9.11 -18.04 -11.50
C PRO A 84 8.60 -18.80 -10.28
N VAL A 85 7.40 -18.46 -9.81
CA VAL A 85 6.73 -19.09 -8.65
C VAL A 85 5.40 -19.73 -9.00
N GLY A 86 4.88 -19.45 -10.19
CA GLY A 86 3.64 -20.05 -10.68
C GLY A 86 3.28 -19.58 -12.06
N LYS A 87 2.48 -20.40 -12.74
CA LYS A 87 2.04 -20.17 -14.10
C LYS A 87 0.58 -20.56 -14.23
N VAL A 88 -0.24 -19.70 -14.83
CA VAL A 88 -1.68 -19.93 -15.02
C VAL A 88 -2.01 -19.76 -16.49
N GLN A 89 -2.69 -20.75 -17.05
CA GLN A 89 -3.20 -20.68 -18.41
C GLN A 89 -4.36 -19.67 -18.46
N VAL A 90 -4.25 -18.72 -19.38
CA VAL A 90 -5.37 -17.85 -19.75
C VAL A 90 -6.21 -18.57 -20.79
N ASN A 91 -7.48 -18.79 -20.49
CA ASN A 91 -8.42 -19.49 -21.38
C ASN A 91 -9.80 -18.83 -21.31
N THR A 92 -10.76 -19.34 -22.10
CA THR A 92 -12.13 -18.83 -22.17
C THR A 92 -12.86 -18.70 -20.86
N SER A 93 -12.61 -19.61 -19.90
CA SER A 93 -13.26 -19.58 -18.59
C SER A 93 -12.75 -18.45 -17.70
N ASN A 94 -11.54 -17.94 -17.98
CA ASN A 94 -10.90 -16.86 -17.24
C ASN A 94 -11.04 -15.50 -17.92
N THR A 95 -11.67 -15.43 -19.08
CA THR A 95 -11.79 -14.21 -19.90
C THR A 95 -13.26 -13.85 -20.11
N PRO A 96 -13.92 -13.21 -19.15
CA PRO A 96 -15.26 -12.68 -19.41
C PRO A 96 -15.18 -11.60 -20.52
N PHE A 97 -16.12 -11.62 -21.41
CA PHE A 97 -16.29 -10.57 -22.43
C PHE A 97 -16.62 -9.24 -21.72
N LEU A 98 -15.73 -8.28 -21.78
CA LEU A 98 -15.96 -6.94 -21.28
C LEU A 98 -16.09 -5.98 -22.47
N GLY A 99 -17.31 -5.74 -22.90
CA GLY A 99 -17.59 -4.69 -23.86
C GLY A 99 -18.73 -5.03 -24.82
N THR A 100 -19.53 -4.05 -25.11
CA THR A 100 -20.46 -4.05 -26.25
C THR A 100 -19.67 -3.90 -27.53
N VAL A 101 -19.85 -4.81 -28.47
CA VAL A 101 -19.42 -4.63 -29.86
C VAL A 101 -20.18 -3.42 -30.36
N SER A 102 -19.56 -2.26 -30.44
CA SER A 102 -20.12 -1.13 -31.17
C SER A 102 -19.64 -1.19 -32.60
N ASP A 103 -20.58 -1.33 -33.50
CA ASP A 103 -20.35 -1.23 -34.92
C ASP A 103 -20.16 0.25 -35.27
N LEU A 104 -18.87 0.66 -35.36
CA LEU A 104 -18.51 2.06 -35.52
C LEU A 104 -18.68 2.59 -36.95
N ASN A 105 -18.74 1.71 -37.96
CA ASN A 105 -19.01 2.09 -39.36
C ASN A 105 -19.48 0.88 -40.18
N LYS A 106 -20.66 0.99 -40.77
CA LYS A 106 -21.16 0.05 -41.78
C LYS A 106 -20.97 0.68 -43.17
N GLY A 107 -19.86 0.33 -43.82
CA GLY A 107 -19.66 0.64 -45.23
C GLY A 107 -19.41 -0.64 -46.01
N CYS A 108 -20.29 -0.99 -46.94
CA CYS A 108 -20.03 -2.04 -47.88
C CYS A 108 -19.97 -1.42 -49.29
N TRP A 109 -18.91 -1.71 -50.04
CA TRP A 109 -18.85 -1.37 -51.46
C TRP A 109 -18.63 -2.60 -52.32
N ALA A 110 -19.14 -2.56 -53.52
CA ALA A 110 -18.96 -3.62 -54.49
C ALA A 110 -17.56 -3.53 -55.11
N ALA A 111 -16.72 -4.54 -54.87
CA ALA A 111 -15.33 -4.51 -55.34
C ALA A 111 -15.10 -5.18 -56.69
N PHE A 112 -15.89 -6.09 -57.17
CA PHE A 112 -15.91 -6.70 -58.52
C PHE A 112 -16.88 -7.88 -58.54
N ARG A 113 -17.72 -8.02 -59.62
CA ARG A 113 -18.58 -9.17 -59.87
C ARG A 113 -19.14 -9.87 -58.64
N ASP A 114 -20.17 -9.28 -58.01
CA ASP A 114 -20.95 -9.83 -56.88
C ASP A 114 -20.22 -10.05 -55.55
N VAL A 115 -18.96 -9.60 -55.39
CA VAL A 115 -18.24 -9.61 -54.14
C VAL A 115 -18.43 -8.25 -53.42
N ARG A 116 -19.15 -8.24 -52.29
CA ARG A 116 -19.24 -7.09 -51.40
C ARG A 116 -18.14 -7.16 -50.34
N ILE A 117 -17.28 -6.17 -50.29
CA ILE A 117 -16.34 -5.99 -49.20
C ILE A 117 -16.98 -5.04 -48.18
N CYS A 118 -17.25 -5.54 -47.00
CA CYS A 118 -17.76 -4.76 -45.91
C CYS A 118 -16.65 -4.50 -44.90
N THR A 119 -16.39 -3.24 -44.54
CA THR A 119 -15.48 -2.89 -43.46
C THR A 119 -16.31 -2.65 -42.21
N HIS A 120 -16.06 -3.46 -41.21
CA HIS A 120 -16.59 -3.26 -39.88
C HIS A 120 -15.42 -2.85 -38.97
N GLN A 121 -15.50 -1.69 -38.35
CA GLN A 121 -14.59 -1.30 -37.28
C GLN A 121 -15.21 -1.68 -35.94
N PHE A 122 -14.57 -2.56 -35.22
CA PHE A 122 -15.01 -2.99 -33.90
C PHE A 122 -13.95 -2.58 -32.90
N ALA A 123 -14.39 -2.01 -31.75
CA ALA A 123 -13.54 -1.83 -30.62
C ALA A 123 -13.78 -2.99 -29.62
N TYR A 124 -12.75 -3.78 -29.37
CA TYR A 124 -12.82 -4.88 -28.44
C TYR A 124 -11.98 -4.52 -27.20
N GLY A 125 -12.60 -4.55 -26.03
CA GLY A 125 -11.89 -4.60 -24.75
C GLY A 125 -12.05 -6.00 -24.16
N ARG A 126 -10.94 -6.67 -23.84
CA ARG A 126 -10.94 -7.98 -23.18
C ARG A 126 -10.11 -7.94 -21.95
N GLN A 127 -10.58 -8.63 -20.94
CA GLN A 127 -9.92 -8.72 -19.66
C GLN A 127 -9.85 -10.18 -19.21
N ALA A 128 -8.66 -10.62 -18.87
CA ALA A 128 -8.46 -11.90 -18.19
C ALA A 128 -7.96 -11.64 -16.78
N LYS A 129 -8.50 -12.38 -15.80
CA LYS A 129 -8.03 -12.35 -14.41
C LYS A 129 -7.58 -13.73 -14.00
N VAL A 130 -6.37 -13.82 -13.48
CA VAL A 130 -5.78 -15.08 -12.99
C VAL A 130 -5.12 -14.84 -11.64
N ALA A 131 -5.02 -15.89 -10.83
CA ALA A 131 -4.38 -15.81 -9.52
C ALA A 131 -3.73 -17.13 -9.14
N ILE A 132 -2.71 -17.04 -8.27
CA ILE A 132 -2.09 -18.20 -7.59
C ILE A 132 -1.97 -17.91 -6.09
N ASN A 133 -1.92 -18.97 -5.31
CA ASN A 133 -1.53 -18.88 -3.91
C ASN A 133 -0.01 -18.99 -3.81
N TYR A 134 0.60 -18.11 -3.02
CA TYR A 134 2.04 -18.08 -2.76
C TYR A 134 2.29 -18.09 -1.26
N THR A 135 3.08 -19.07 -0.79
CA THR A 135 3.52 -19.11 0.60
C THR A 135 4.80 -18.31 0.75
N VAL A 136 4.75 -17.30 1.62
CA VAL A 136 5.88 -16.42 1.90
C VAL A 136 6.96 -17.22 2.65
N PRO A 137 8.21 -17.28 2.16
CA PRO A 137 9.27 -18.06 2.81
C PRO A 137 9.59 -17.57 4.23
N ALA A 138 10.07 -18.51 5.07
CA ALA A 138 10.68 -18.14 6.34
C ALA A 138 11.94 -17.29 6.08
N GLY A 139 12.10 -16.20 6.84
CA GLY A 139 13.23 -15.26 6.63
C GLY A 139 13.04 -14.26 5.49
N PHE A 140 11.85 -14.23 4.89
CA PHE A 140 11.48 -13.21 3.90
C PHE A 140 11.57 -11.80 4.49
N THR A 141 12.26 -10.91 3.80
CA THR A 141 12.36 -9.47 4.16
C THR A 141 11.72 -8.58 3.11
N THR A 142 12.12 -8.74 1.87
CA THR A 142 11.59 -7.99 0.73
C THR A 142 11.47 -8.87 -0.49
N ALA A 143 10.49 -8.62 -1.34
CA ALA A 143 10.43 -9.21 -2.66
C ALA A 143 9.78 -8.28 -3.66
N SER A 144 10.22 -8.34 -4.90
CA SER A 144 9.59 -7.72 -6.05
C SER A 144 8.77 -8.77 -6.79
N ILE A 145 7.49 -8.52 -6.95
CA ILE A 145 6.58 -9.40 -7.69
C ILE A 145 6.25 -8.79 -9.02
N THR A 146 6.34 -9.57 -10.07
CA THR A 146 5.87 -9.22 -11.40
C THR A 146 5.02 -10.34 -11.97
N ALA A 147 4.07 -9.98 -12.84
CA ALA A 147 3.29 -10.90 -13.62
C ALA A 147 3.61 -10.66 -15.10
N ALA A 148 4.03 -11.70 -15.80
CA ALA A 148 4.38 -11.65 -17.20
C ALA A 148 3.37 -12.45 -18.04
N PHE A 149 2.65 -11.78 -18.91
CA PHE A 149 1.78 -12.42 -19.88
C PHE A 149 2.56 -12.78 -21.11
N SER A 150 2.44 -14.03 -21.58
CA SER A 150 3.21 -14.55 -22.72
C SER A 150 2.76 -14.02 -24.06
N GLY A 151 1.54 -13.50 -24.15
CA GLY A 151 0.81 -13.43 -25.42
C GLY A 151 0.34 -14.81 -25.89
N ASP A 152 -0.50 -14.85 -26.89
CA ASP A 152 -1.03 -16.10 -27.50
C ASP A 152 -0.29 -16.52 -28.79
N GLY A 153 0.68 -15.69 -29.17
CA GLY A 153 1.47 -15.93 -30.38
C GLY A 153 0.72 -15.66 -31.69
N GLN A 154 -0.58 -15.34 -31.63
CA GLN A 154 -1.41 -15.08 -32.82
C GLN A 154 -2.01 -13.67 -32.83
N PHE A 155 -2.69 -13.28 -31.75
CA PHE A 155 -3.47 -12.04 -31.70
C PHE A 155 -3.04 -11.07 -30.60
N SER A 156 -2.41 -11.55 -29.53
CA SER A 156 -2.07 -10.75 -28.37
C SER A 156 -0.55 -10.76 -28.09
N ARG A 157 0.02 -9.58 -27.87
CA ARG A 157 1.42 -9.45 -27.45
C ARG A 157 1.58 -9.80 -25.98
N GLY A 158 2.75 -10.30 -25.63
CA GLY A 158 3.14 -10.39 -24.24
C GLY A 158 3.30 -9.02 -23.60
N SER A 159 3.04 -8.95 -22.30
CA SER A 159 3.24 -7.76 -21.47
C SER A 159 3.67 -8.13 -20.07
N VAL A 160 4.35 -7.21 -19.38
CA VAL A 160 4.82 -7.41 -18.00
C VAL A 160 4.26 -6.29 -17.13
N SER A 161 3.78 -6.65 -15.95
CA SER A 161 3.30 -5.67 -14.97
C SER A 161 4.42 -4.80 -14.43
N ALA A 162 4.07 -3.61 -13.94
CA ALA A 162 4.92 -2.92 -12.99
C ALA A 162 5.20 -3.82 -11.76
N PRO A 163 6.40 -3.73 -11.15
CA PRO A 163 6.72 -4.52 -9.98
C PRO A 163 5.89 -4.07 -8.77
N ILE A 164 5.41 -5.05 -7.98
CA ILE A 164 4.84 -4.83 -6.67
C ILE A 164 5.89 -5.23 -5.64
N ASN A 165 6.23 -4.32 -4.75
CA ASN A 165 7.17 -4.62 -3.69
C ASN A 165 6.42 -5.16 -2.48
N LEU A 166 6.66 -6.43 -2.15
CA LEU A 166 6.34 -6.98 -0.84
C LEU A 166 7.43 -6.61 0.14
N ARG A 167 7.05 -6.25 1.34
CA ARG A 167 7.98 -5.99 2.43
C ARG A 167 7.52 -6.76 3.67
N ASN A 168 8.36 -7.59 4.18
CA ASN A 168 8.31 -8.06 5.55
C ASN A 168 9.60 -7.61 6.21
N ILE A 169 9.89 -6.33 6.15
CA ILE A 169 10.85 -5.76 7.05
C ILE A 169 10.08 -5.70 8.36
N PRO A 170 10.47 -6.47 9.40
CA PRO A 170 10.07 -6.10 10.72
C PRO A 170 10.55 -4.65 10.88
N THR A 171 9.62 -3.72 10.85
CA THR A 171 9.95 -2.33 11.18
C THR A 171 10.35 -2.36 12.64
N PHE A 172 11.64 -2.62 12.88
CA PHE A 172 12.20 -2.40 14.20
C PHE A 172 12.66 -0.95 14.27
N GLY A 173 12.47 -0.36 15.40
CA GLY A 173 12.85 1.00 15.63
C GLY A 173 12.84 1.30 17.11
N GLU A 174 13.28 2.49 17.45
CA GLU A 174 13.17 3.01 18.80
C GLU A 174 11.73 3.43 19.08
N ILE A 175 11.27 3.15 20.28
CA ILE A 175 10.04 3.73 20.82
C ILE A 175 10.48 4.86 21.76
N ARG A 176 10.17 6.11 21.36
CA ARG A 176 10.60 7.31 22.09
C ARG A 176 9.44 7.92 22.84
N GLY A 177 9.65 8.19 24.11
CA GLY A 177 8.70 8.84 24.99
C GLY A 177 9.06 10.29 25.32
N ALA A 178 8.53 10.79 26.41
CA ALA A 178 8.81 12.11 26.95
C ALA A 178 10.31 12.35 27.15
N GLY A 179 10.75 13.60 27.07
CA GLY A 179 12.16 13.96 27.19
C GLY A 179 13.06 13.35 26.09
N ASN A 180 12.48 12.83 25.01
CA ASN A 180 13.18 12.13 23.93
C ASN A 180 13.98 10.89 24.41
N LYS A 181 13.51 10.25 25.49
CA LYS A 181 14.04 8.98 26.00
C LYS A 181 13.51 7.80 25.22
N CYS A 182 14.31 6.74 25.09
CA CYS A 182 13.94 5.50 24.44
C CYS A 182 13.44 4.47 25.45
N LEU A 183 12.44 3.71 25.04
CA LEU A 183 12.04 2.49 25.73
C LEU A 183 13.22 1.50 25.69
N ASP A 184 13.63 0.99 26.85
CA ASP A 184 14.88 0.28 27.04
C ASP A 184 14.69 -0.95 27.94
N ALA A 185 15.27 -2.08 27.54
CA ALA A 185 15.33 -3.26 28.39
C ALA A 185 16.50 -3.13 29.36
N GLU A 186 16.20 -3.09 30.67
CA GLU A 186 17.15 -2.81 31.74
C GLU A 186 18.41 -3.67 31.66
N GLY A 187 19.57 -2.98 31.70
CA GLY A 187 20.87 -3.63 31.72
C GLY A 187 21.21 -4.42 30.45
N ALA A 188 20.55 -4.15 29.34
CA ALA A 188 20.63 -4.91 28.09
C ALA A 188 20.31 -6.41 28.28
N ASN A 189 19.57 -6.76 29.35
CA ASN A 189 19.16 -8.12 29.60
C ASN A 189 18.11 -8.58 28.58
N THR A 190 18.20 -9.85 28.20
CA THR A 190 17.28 -10.47 27.25
C THR A 190 16.40 -11.56 27.88
N GLY A 191 16.59 -11.83 29.17
CA GLY A 191 15.86 -12.87 29.91
C GLY A 191 14.40 -12.49 30.22
N PRO A 192 13.55 -13.50 30.51
CA PRO A 192 12.20 -13.23 30.99
C PRO A 192 12.27 -12.55 32.38
N GLY A 193 11.35 -11.60 32.62
CA GLY A 193 11.35 -10.80 33.86
C GLY A 193 12.21 -9.54 33.79
N THR A 194 12.93 -9.27 32.68
CA THR A 194 13.69 -8.04 32.51
C THR A 194 12.76 -6.84 32.54
N ALA A 195 13.00 -5.90 33.46
CA ALA A 195 12.19 -4.70 33.59
C ALA A 195 12.39 -3.77 32.36
N ILE A 196 11.36 -3.01 32.05
CA ILE A 196 11.38 -2.00 31.01
C ILE A 196 11.47 -0.62 31.64
N GLN A 197 12.34 0.20 31.10
CA GLN A 197 12.65 1.54 31.58
C GLN A 197 12.72 2.52 30.42
N VAL A 198 12.88 3.81 30.72
CA VAL A 198 13.31 4.81 29.76
C VAL A 198 14.80 5.14 29.99
N TRP A 199 15.52 5.34 28.91
CA TRP A 199 16.94 5.69 28.91
C TRP A 199 17.27 6.63 27.77
N ASP A 200 18.42 7.32 27.83
CA ASP A 200 18.91 8.12 26.71
C ASP A 200 18.96 7.27 25.45
N CYS A 201 18.40 7.80 24.36
CA CYS A 201 18.45 7.10 23.07
C CYS A 201 19.87 7.06 22.56
N THR A 202 20.38 5.87 22.34
CA THR A 202 21.67 5.63 21.69
C THR A 202 21.41 4.87 20.40
N PRO A 203 21.58 5.50 19.23
CA PRO A 203 21.26 4.89 17.95
C PRO A 203 21.92 3.51 17.77
N GLY A 204 21.13 2.53 17.33
CA GLY A 204 21.61 1.17 17.10
C GLY A 204 21.85 0.32 18.36
N THR A 205 21.51 0.81 19.53
CA THR A 205 21.59 0.05 20.79
C THR A 205 20.53 -1.05 20.81
N PRO A 206 20.90 -2.34 20.81
CA PRO A 206 19.95 -3.43 20.58
C PRO A 206 18.79 -3.48 21.56
N GLN A 207 19.02 -3.21 22.86
CA GLN A 207 17.98 -3.24 23.90
C GLN A 207 16.96 -2.10 23.79
N GLN A 208 17.17 -1.14 22.88
CA GLN A 208 16.25 -0.03 22.57
C GLN A 208 15.51 -0.26 21.24
N LEU A 209 15.75 -1.39 20.58
CA LEU A 209 15.12 -1.73 19.31
C LEU A 209 13.91 -2.64 19.53
N TRP A 210 12.79 -2.23 18.98
CA TRP A 210 11.50 -2.87 19.15
C TRP A 210 10.85 -3.13 17.79
N THR A 211 10.17 -4.24 17.65
CA THR A 211 9.29 -4.55 16.53
C THR A 211 7.84 -4.45 16.98
N VAL A 212 7.06 -3.62 16.34
CA VAL A 212 5.60 -3.57 16.54
C VAL A 212 4.96 -4.50 15.51
N LYS A 213 4.20 -5.49 15.97
CA LYS A 213 3.50 -6.46 15.12
C LYS A 213 1.99 -6.24 15.21
N PRO A 214 1.39 -5.46 14.31
CA PRO A 214 -0.06 -5.19 14.35
C PRO A 214 -0.92 -6.44 14.24
N SER A 215 -0.46 -7.47 13.50
CA SER A 215 -1.18 -8.73 13.30
C SER A 215 -1.36 -9.55 14.59
N THR A 216 -0.42 -9.45 15.52
CA THR A 216 -0.46 -10.11 16.84
C THR A 216 -0.68 -9.12 17.97
N SER A 217 -0.74 -7.83 17.68
CA SER A 217 -0.82 -6.74 18.67
C SER A 217 0.32 -6.79 19.69
N THR A 218 1.52 -7.23 19.30
CA THR A 218 2.67 -7.37 20.22
C THR A 218 3.75 -6.33 19.92
N ILE A 219 4.46 -5.92 20.98
CA ILE A 219 5.70 -5.15 20.90
C ILE A 219 6.82 -6.08 21.36
N THR A 220 7.76 -6.37 20.47
CA THR A 220 8.82 -7.37 20.67
C THR A 220 10.17 -6.70 20.72
N GLY A 221 10.97 -6.99 21.74
CA GLY A 221 12.37 -6.56 21.81
C GLY A 221 13.24 -7.33 20.82
N VAL A 222 13.94 -6.63 19.94
CA VAL A 222 14.72 -7.23 18.84
C VAL A 222 15.76 -8.24 19.32
N PRO A 223 16.62 -7.92 20.32
CA PRO A 223 17.69 -8.85 20.73
C PRO A 223 17.16 -10.07 21.49
N SER A 224 16.01 -9.92 22.17
CA SER A 224 15.46 -10.97 23.04
C SER A 224 14.45 -11.87 22.33
N ASN A 225 13.82 -11.37 21.29
CA ASN A 225 12.59 -11.92 20.66
C ASN A 225 11.45 -12.14 21.67
N ARG A 226 11.52 -11.47 22.85
CA ARG A 226 10.47 -11.47 23.87
C ARG A 226 9.58 -10.25 23.71
N VAL A 227 8.36 -10.36 24.22
CA VAL A 227 7.35 -9.32 24.08
C VAL A 227 7.23 -8.49 25.36
N LEU A 228 6.72 -7.26 25.24
CA LEU A 228 6.27 -6.47 26.38
C LEU A 228 5.10 -7.19 27.03
N ASP A 229 5.18 -7.33 28.35
CA ASP A 229 4.28 -8.11 29.18
C ASP A 229 3.93 -7.35 30.47
N ILE A 230 2.64 -7.33 30.80
CA ILE A 230 2.20 -6.81 32.10
C ILE A 230 2.39 -7.89 33.16
N VAL A 231 3.27 -7.64 34.12
CA VAL A 231 3.64 -8.58 35.17
C VAL A 231 2.41 -9.09 35.93
N GLY A 232 2.24 -10.40 35.98
CA GLY A 232 1.19 -11.04 36.79
C GLY A 232 -0.24 -10.65 36.42
N TYR A 233 -0.46 -10.26 35.15
CA TYR A 233 -1.77 -9.83 34.67
C TYR A 233 -2.34 -8.62 35.45
N GLY A 234 -1.46 -7.70 35.89
CA GLY A 234 -1.86 -6.53 36.65
C GLY A 234 -2.83 -5.63 35.89
N THR A 235 -3.93 -5.22 36.55
CA THR A 235 -4.97 -4.37 35.96
C THR A 235 -5.07 -2.99 36.61
N GLY A 236 -4.18 -2.67 37.55
CA GLY A 236 -4.18 -1.42 38.29
C GLY A 236 -3.04 -0.48 37.88
N ASN A 237 -3.16 0.78 38.31
CA ASN A 237 -2.08 1.77 38.20
C ASN A 237 -0.82 1.24 38.89
N GLY A 238 0.34 1.44 38.24
CA GLY A 238 1.62 0.96 38.72
C GLY A 238 1.94 -0.48 38.39
N SER A 239 1.08 -1.21 37.64
CA SER A 239 1.40 -2.56 37.16
C SER A 239 2.66 -2.53 36.32
N ARG A 240 3.67 -3.31 36.69
CA ARG A 240 5.01 -3.31 36.08
C ARG A 240 4.98 -3.93 34.69
N ILE A 241 5.92 -3.49 33.87
CA ILE A 241 6.16 -4.02 32.52
C ILE A 241 7.50 -4.74 32.49
N GLN A 242 7.53 -5.87 31.78
CA GLN A 242 8.71 -6.71 31.62
C GLN A 242 8.85 -7.22 30.18
N LEU A 243 10.02 -7.76 29.86
CA LEU A 243 10.16 -8.71 28.75
C LEU A 243 9.72 -10.09 29.23
N TYR A 244 8.93 -10.79 28.42
CA TYR A 244 8.53 -12.17 28.73
C TYR A 244 8.36 -12.99 27.47
N ASP A 245 8.38 -14.32 27.60
CA ASP A 245 8.14 -15.22 26.49
C ASP A 245 6.71 -15.03 25.94
N ALA A 246 6.57 -15.00 24.63
CA ALA A 246 5.25 -14.80 24.01
C ALA A 246 4.35 -16.01 24.26
N HIS A 247 3.19 -15.78 24.89
CA HIS A 247 2.17 -16.81 25.14
C HIS A 247 0.80 -16.46 24.57
N GLY A 248 0.65 -15.24 24.04
CA GLY A 248 -0.54 -14.82 23.30
C GLY A 248 -1.72 -14.34 24.14
N ASP A 249 -1.56 -14.19 25.45
CA ASP A 249 -2.60 -13.67 26.32
C ASP A 249 -2.72 -12.15 26.23
N TRP A 250 -3.82 -11.61 26.77
CA TRP A 250 -4.17 -10.21 26.68
C TRP A 250 -3.13 -9.27 27.34
N ASN A 251 -2.40 -9.72 28.38
CA ASN A 251 -1.37 -8.92 29.07
C ASN A 251 -0.13 -8.65 28.20
N GLN A 252 -0.06 -9.25 27.00
CA GLN A 252 0.96 -9.03 26.00
C GLN A 252 0.41 -8.30 24.76
N SER A 253 -0.84 -7.84 24.81
CA SER A 253 -1.51 -7.19 23.69
C SER A 253 -1.43 -5.67 23.82
N TRP A 254 -0.97 -5.02 22.74
CA TRP A 254 -0.72 -3.59 22.70
C TRP A 254 -1.25 -2.96 21.41
N LYS A 255 -1.81 -1.77 21.52
CA LYS A 255 -2.24 -0.96 20.38
C LYS A 255 -1.71 0.47 20.50
N PHE A 256 -1.30 1.04 19.39
CA PHE A 256 -1.11 2.47 19.27
C PHE A 256 -2.47 3.13 19.03
N THR A 257 -2.82 4.08 19.90
CA THR A 257 -4.11 4.78 19.84
C THR A 257 -3.91 6.29 20.03
N ASN A 258 -4.93 7.07 19.80
CA ASN A 258 -4.88 8.53 19.94
C ASN A 258 -3.67 9.16 19.21
N THR A 259 -3.32 8.62 18.06
CA THR A 259 -2.12 8.98 17.32
C THR A 259 -2.30 10.32 16.61
N SER A 260 -1.36 11.22 16.79
CA SER A 260 -1.21 12.42 15.99
C SER A 260 -0.09 12.23 14.97
N ILE A 261 -0.29 12.72 13.76
CA ILE A 261 0.75 12.80 12.73
C ILE A 261 1.42 14.16 12.88
N VAL A 262 2.65 14.15 13.39
CA VAL A 262 3.40 15.34 13.79
C VAL A 262 4.43 15.67 12.72
N GLY A 263 4.41 16.90 12.23
CA GLY A 263 5.30 17.40 11.20
C GLY A 263 6.19 18.56 11.69
N VAL A 264 6.51 19.45 10.77
CA VAL A 264 7.36 20.62 10.97
C VAL A 264 6.87 21.45 12.17
N ALA A 265 7.82 21.98 12.93
CA ALA A 265 7.58 22.81 14.13
C ALA A 265 6.69 22.13 15.21
N ASN A 266 6.68 20.80 15.27
CA ASN A 266 5.84 20.00 16.17
C ASN A 266 4.32 20.24 16.00
N LYS A 267 3.90 20.78 14.87
CA LYS A 267 2.48 20.88 14.51
C LYS A 267 1.98 19.56 13.96
N VAL A 268 0.66 19.39 13.94
CA VAL A 268 0.01 18.12 13.58
C VAL A 268 -0.91 18.26 12.37
N LEU A 269 -1.16 17.15 11.70
CA LEU A 269 -2.25 17.05 10.74
C LEU A 269 -3.58 17.29 11.45
N ASP A 270 -4.39 18.18 10.89
CA ASP A 270 -5.65 18.64 11.45
C ASP A 270 -6.74 18.68 10.38
N ALA A 271 -7.88 18.09 10.66
CA ALA A 271 -9.05 18.25 9.80
C ALA A 271 -9.73 19.59 10.10
N THR A 272 -9.71 20.48 9.14
CA THR A 272 -10.15 21.89 9.28
C THR A 272 -11.52 21.99 9.93
N GLY A 273 -11.63 22.85 10.96
CA GLY A 273 -12.89 23.13 11.66
C GLY A 273 -13.46 21.95 12.43
N ALA A 274 -12.65 20.93 12.72
CA ALA A 274 -13.07 19.67 13.36
C ALA A 274 -14.22 18.97 12.61
N SER A 275 -14.36 19.25 11.31
CA SER A 275 -15.40 18.68 10.45
C SER A 275 -15.05 17.25 10.06
N SER A 276 -16.05 16.37 10.04
CA SER A 276 -15.95 15.01 9.48
C SER A 276 -16.65 14.84 8.12
N ALA A 277 -17.03 15.95 7.48
CA ALA A 277 -17.68 15.92 6.17
C ALA A 277 -16.70 15.51 5.07
N ASN A 278 -17.23 14.83 4.03
CA ASN A 278 -16.45 14.59 2.81
C ASN A 278 -15.99 15.91 2.20
N GLY A 279 -14.73 15.98 1.76
CA GLY A 279 -14.13 17.19 1.22
C GLY A 279 -13.49 18.11 2.27
N THR A 280 -13.58 17.79 3.57
CA THR A 280 -12.89 18.55 4.62
C THR A 280 -11.39 18.54 4.36
N LYS A 281 -10.80 19.73 4.21
CA LYS A 281 -9.37 19.89 3.90
C LYS A 281 -8.51 19.61 5.12
N ILE A 282 -7.31 19.13 4.86
CA ILE A 282 -6.30 18.89 5.89
C ILE A 282 -5.34 20.05 5.92
N GLN A 283 -4.97 20.44 7.12
CA GLN A 283 -4.07 21.54 7.40
C GLN A 283 -3.00 21.13 8.42
N LEU A 284 -1.96 21.91 8.52
CA LEU A 284 -1.02 21.88 9.63
C LEU A 284 -1.56 22.79 10.73
N TYR A 285 -1.59 22.33 11.99
CA TYR A 285 -2.13 23.11 13.09
C TYR A 285 -1.40 22.83 14.41
N SER A 286 -1.48 23.76 15.35
CA SER A 286 -0.97 23.57 16.70
C SER A 286 -1.66 22.37 17.37
N ASN A 287 -0.87 21.54 18.06
CA ASN A 287 -1.37 20.31 18.67
C ASN A 287 -2.23 20.61 19.89
N ALA A 288 -3.54 20.57 19.72
CA ALA A 288 -4.54 20.75 20.76
C ALA A 288 -5.09 19.43 21.33
N GLN A 289 -4.59 18.28 20.84
CA GLN A 289 -5.03 16.93 21.22
C GLN A 289 -6.52 16.64 20.95
N THR A 290 -7.16 17.41 20.09
CA THR A 290 -8.58 17.26 19.72
C THR A 290 -8.79 16.09 18.76
N ALA A 291 -10.02 15.59 18.66
CA ALA A 291 -10.35 14.41 17.87
C ALA A 291 -10.01 14.55 16.36
N ASN A 292 -10.12 15.78 15.80
CA ASN A 292 -9.77 16.07 14.41
C ASN A 292 -8.26 16.09 14.13
N GLN A 293 -7.43 15.88 15.16
CA GLN A 293 -5.98 15.74 15.10
C GLN A 293 -5.53 14.31 15.40
N LYS A 294 -6.49 13.36 15.46
CA LYS A 294 -6.21 11.96 15.72
C LYS A 294 -6.41 11.14 14.46
N TRP A 295 -5.43 10.27 14.23
CA TRP A 295 -5.33 9.48 13.02
C TRP A 295 -4.97 8.04 13.37
N GLU A 296 -5.57 7.10 12.71
CA GLU A 296 -5.26 5.68 12.81
C GLU A 296 -4.68 5.20 11.47
N PHE A 297 -3.47 4.70 11.49
CA PHE A 297 -2.85 4.09 10.31
C PHE A 297 -3.12 2.60 10.29
N ASN A 298 -3.70 2.11 9.20
CA ASN A 298 -3.91 0.68 8.97
C ASN A 298 -2.84 0.16 7.99
N PRO A 299 -1.79 -0.54 8.47
CA PRO A 299 -0.71 -1.01 7.61
C PRO A 299 -1.15 -2.09 6.62
N ALA A 300 -2.27 -2.79 6.87
CA ALA A 300 -2.73 -3.86 5.99
C ALA A 300 -3.27 -3.35 4.64
N ASN A 301 -3.82 -2.14 4.62
CA ASN A 301 -4.38 -1.55 3.41
C ASN A 301 -3.85 -0.15 3.10
N GLY A 302 -2.99 0.41 3.97
CA GLY A 302 -2.39 1.73 3.81
C GLY A 302 -3.34 2.89 4.10
N SER A 303 -4.53 2.67 4.65
CA SER A 303 -5.43 3.76 4.97
C SER A 303 -4.99 4.54 6.22
N ILE A 304 -5.21 5.86 6.20
CA ILE A 304 -5.07 6.74 7.36
C ILE A 304 -6.47 7.25 7.67
N VAL A 305 -7.00 6.84 8.82
CA VAL A 305 -8.39 7.12 9.21
C VAL A 305 -8.39 8.22 10.27
N GLY A 306 -9.17 9.26 10.06
CA GLY A 306 -9.32 10.40 10.95
C GLY A 306 -10.73 10.51 11.55
N VAL A 307 -11.04 11.72 11.99
CA VAL A 307 -12.33 12.05 12.63
C VAL A 307 -13.51 11.59 11.79
N GLY A 308 -14.54 11.06 12.47
CA GLY A 308 -15.76 10.54 11.82
C GLY A 308 -15.55 9.23 11.05
N GLY A 309 -14.41 8.52 11.24
CA GLY A 309 -14.10 7.30 10.52
C GLY A 309 -13.80 7.52 9.03
N LYS A 310 -13.46 8.75 8.65
CA LYS A 310 -13.12 9.12 7.27
C LYS A 310 -11.64 8.86 6.98
N CYS A 311 -11.36 8.50 5.73
CA CYS A 311 -9.99 8.29 5.25
C CYS A 311 -9.36 9.59 4.75
N LEU A 312 -8.05 9.73 4.98
CA LEU A 312 -7.23 10.67 4.26
C LEU A 312 -7.28 10.30 2.77
N ASP A 313 -7.53 11.30 1.92
CA ASP A 313 -7.82 11.10 0.49
C ASP A 313 -7.12 12.17 -0.34
N VAL A 314 -6.48 11.77 -1.43
CA VAL A 314 -5.88 12.70 -2.39
C VAL A 314 -6.98 13.20 -3.33
N GLU A 315 -7.26 14.49 -3.26
CA GLU A 315 -8.37 15.15 -3.97
C GLU A 315 -8.38 14.84 -5.46
N GLY A 316 -9.53 14.31 -5.93
CA GLY A 316 -9.74 14.01 -7.35
C GLY A 316 -8.83 12.92 -7.91
N ALA A 317 -8.17 12.12 -7.06
CA ALA A 317 -7.18 11.12 -7.47
C ALA A 317 -6.08 11.73 -8.39
N ASN A 318 -5.76 13.00 -8.18
CA ASN A 318 -4.81 13.72 -9.01
C ASN A 318 -3.37 13.52 -8.50
N THR A 319 -2.43 13.21 -9.40
CA THR A 319 -1.01 12.98 -9.08
C THR A 319 -0.12 14.20 -9.29
N ALA A 320 -0.68 15.36 -9.68
CA ALA A 320 0.08 16.59 -9.86
C ALA A 320 0.61 17.13 -8.52
N ASP A 321 1.78 17.76 -8.56
CA ASP A 321 2.30 18.50 -7.41
C ASP A 321 1.33 19.62 -7.01
N GLY A 322 1.13 19.78 -5.71
CA GLY A 322 0.17 20.74 -5.14
C GLY A 322 -1.23 20.20 -4.92
N THR A 323 -1.52 18.94 -5.32
CA THR A 323 -2.83 18.33 -5.07
C THR A 323 -3.10 18.27 -3.57
N ARG A 324 -4.23 18.85 -3.14
CA ARG A 324 -4.65 18.88 -1.74
C ARG A 324 -5.07 17.50 -1.25
N VAL A 325 -5.01 17.32 0.05
CA VAL A 325 -5.59 16.15 0.71
C VAL A 325 -6.82 16.56 1.52
N GLN A 326 -7.73 15.62 1.69
CA GLN A 326 -9.03 15.84 2.31
C GLN A 326 -9.48 14.62 3.11
N LEU A 327 -10.56 14.75 3.87
CA LEU A 327 -11.33 13.61 4.39
C LEU A 327 -12.34 13.15 3.35
N TRP A 328 -12.47 11.83 3.20
CA TRP A 328 -13.50 11.20 2.37
C TRP A 328 -13.93 9.87 2.95
N ASP A 329 -15.11 9.38 2.53
CA ASP A 329 -15.54 8.03 2.89
C ASP A 329 -14.46 7.00 2.53
N CYS A 330 -14.19 6.07 3.43
CA CYS A 330 -13.21 5.01 3.17
C CYS A 330 -13.79 4.01 2.16
N THR A 331 -13.27 4.04 0.94
CA THR A 331 -13.70 3.19 -0.18
C THR A 331 -12.60 2.23 -0.63
N GLY A 332 -11.39 2.36 -0.07
CA GLY A 332 -10.25 1.50 -0.38
C GLY A 332 -9.61 1.75 -1.75
N VAL A 333 -9.95 2.88 -2.38
CA VAL A 333 -9.39 3.30 -3.68
C VAL A 333 -7.92 3.72 -3.56
N PRO A 334 -7.14 3.73 -4.66
CA PRO A 334 -5.70 4.01 -4.62
C PRO A 334 -5.32 5.35 -3.99
N GLN A 335 -6.13 6.41 -4.16
CA GLN A 335 -5.88 7.73 -3.59
C GLN A 335 -6.06 7.81 -2.05
N GLN A 336 -6.52 6.72 -1.41
CA GLN A 336 -6.65 6.59 0.04
C GLN A 336 -5.59 5.68 0.64
N ARG A 337 -4.60 5.27 -0.15
CA ARG A 337 -3.53 4.39 0.30
C ARG A 337 -2.24 5.17 0.47
N PHE A 338 -1.67 5.05 1.65
CA PHE A 338 -0.43 5.72 2.03
C PHE A 338 0.57 4.68 2.58
N GLU A 339 1.83 4.97 2.41
CA GLU A 339 2.95 4.19 2.94
C GLU A 339 3.80 5.09 3.83
N LEU A 340 4.17 4.58 5.00
CA LEU A 340 5.11 5.27 5.89
C LEU A 340 6.53 4.87 5.49
N GLY A 341 7.33 5.82 5.03
CA GLY A 341 8.72 5.62 4.71
C GLY A 341 9.60 5.60 5.96
N SER A 342 10.69 4.82 5.93
CA SER A 342 11.71 4.81 6.99
C SER A 342 12.43 6.17 7.15
N ASP A 343 12.35 7.01 6.13
CA ASP A 343 12.84 8.38 6.10
C ASP A 343 11.87 9.40 6.75
N GLY A 344 10.77 8.91 7.33
CA GLY A 344 9.70 9.73 7.91
C GLY A 344 8.73 10.30 6.87
N SER A 345 8.88 9.99 5.59
CA SER A 345 7.92 10.42 4.58
C SER A 345 6.60 9.63 4.68
N ILE A 346 5.49 10.27 4.37
CA ILE A 346 4.21 9.61 4.10
C ILE A 346 3.97 9.71 2.60
N ARG A 347 4.02 8.57 1.92
CA ARG A 347 3.89 8.48 0.46
C ARG A 347 2.51 8.00 0.08
N GLY A 348 1.90 8.64 -0.92
CA GLY A 348 0.58 8.29 -1.43
C GLY A 348 0.56 8.11 -2.93
N LEU A 349 -0.57 8.40 -3.52
CA LEU A 349 -0.84 8.23 -4.95
C LEU A 349 0.29 8.81 -5.82
N GLY A 350 0.72 8.04 -6.84
CA GLY A 350 1.79 8.45 -7.75
C GLY A 350 3.19 8.49 -7.11
N GLY A 351 3.38 7.89 -5.91
CA GLY A 351 4.64 7.91 -5.19
C GLY A 351 5.01 9.29 -4.62
N LYS A 352 4.05 10.22 -4.58
CA LYS A 352 4.22 11.57 -4.02
C LYS A 352 4.24 11.54 -2.50
N CYS A 353 4.93 12.51 -1.91
CA CYS A 353 5.01 12.69 -0.47
C CYS A 353 3.96 13.68 0.05
N LEU A 354 3.40 13.38 1.21
CA LEU A 354 2.59 14.32 1.98
C LEU A 354 3.47 15.47 2.45
N GLU A 355 3.02 16.70 2.24
CA GLU A 355 3.83 17.91 2.45
C GLU A 355 3.05 19.02 3.16
N ALA A 356 3.69 19.68 4.12
CA ALA A 356 3.25 21.00 4.57
C ALA A 356 3.67 22.03 3.51
N ALA A 357 2.68 22.68 2.89
CA ALA A 357 2.89 23.52 1.72
C ALA A 357 4.00 24.56 1.95
N ASP A 358 4.91 24.66 0.97
CA ASP A 358 5.99 25.65 0.94
C ASP A 358 6.92 25.63 2.17
N GLY A 359 6.89 24.55 2.96
CA GLY A 359 7.66 24.43 4.19
C GLY A 359 7.18 25.35 5.32
N ALA A 360 6.04 26.02 5.15
CA ALA A 360 5.51 26.92 6.15
C ALA A 360 4.96 26.17 7.37
N SER A 361 5.14 26.76 8.55
CA SER A 361 4.78 26.12 9.83
C SER A 361 3.71 26.89 10.62
N HIS A 362 2.99 27.83 9.99
CA HIS A 362 1.87 28.51 10.64
C HIS A 362 0.62 27.63 10.73
N ASP A 363 -0.27 27.95 11.67
CA ASP A 363 -1.58 27.28 11.76
C ASP A 363 -2.41 27.58 10.51
N GLY A 364 -3.10 26.55 10.02
CA GLY A 364 -3.89 26.64 8.80
C GLY A 364 -3.09 26.42 7.51
N ASN A 365 -1.76 26.14 7.61
CA ASN A 365 -0.99 25.83 6.43
C ASN A 365 -1.51 24.58 5.74
N ALA A 366 -1.60 24.64 4.41
CA ALA A 366 -2.14 23.58 3.60
C ALA A 366 -1.30 22.30 3.64
N ILE A 367 -1.95 21.15 3.68
CA ILE A 367 -1.31 19.87 3.42
C ILE A 367 -1.65 19.44 2.00
N ARG A 368 -0.64 18.97 1.27
CA ARG A 368 -0.73 18.60 -0.15
C ARG A 368 0.18 17.43 -0.49
N MET A 369 0.00 16.86 -1.67
CA MET A 369 0.93 15.92 -2.27
C MET A 369 1.95 16.65 -3.11
N TRP A 370 3.23 16.28 -3.01
CA TRP A 370 4.33 16.87 -3.76
C TRP A 370 5.39 15.85 -4.10
N THR A 371 6.21 16.12 -5.10
CA THR A 371 7.38 15.31 -5.40
C THR A 371 8.27 15.19 -4.16
N CYS A 372 8.64 13.95 -3.79
CA CYS A 372 9.47 13.69 -2.60
C CYS A 372 10.86 14.34 -2.79
N ASN A 373 11.26 15.18 -1.84
CA ASN A 373 12.53 15.90 -1.87
C ASN A 373 13.36 15.75 -0.58
N GLY A 374 12.83 15.00 0.41
CA GLY A 374 13.50 14.75 1.70
C GLY A 374 13.55 15.96 2.64
N GLY A 375 12.82 17.04 2.33
CA GLY A 375 12.74 18.23 3.17
C GLY A 375 12.01 17.98 4.49
N ALA A 376 12.32 18.77 5.54
CA ALA A 376 11.68 18.64 6.85
C ALA A 376 10.15 18.80 6.81
N HIS A 377 9.64 19.52 5.81
CA HIS A 377 8.21 19.72 5.58
C HIS A 377 7.49 18.50 4.97
N GLN A 378 8.24 17.46 4.60
CA GLN A 378 7.75 16.15 4.16
C GLN A 378 8.07 15.03 5.17
N SER A 379 8.64 15.39 6.34
CA SER A 379 8.97 14.45 7.40
C SER A 379 7.92 14.46 8.49
N TRP A 380 7.36 13.29 8.80
CA TRP A 380 6.26 13.10 9.71
C TRP A 380 6.59 12.05 10.76
N ARG A 381 6.05 12.21 11.95
CA ARG A 381 6.19 11.29 13.07
C ARG A 381 4.81 10.89 13.58
N LEU A 382 4.64 9.62 13.87
CA LEU A 382 3.44 9.12 14.54
C LEU A 382 3.68 9.17 16.06
N VAL A 383 2.87 9.93 16.78
CA VAL A 383 2.97 10.09 18.24
C VAL A 383 1.61 9.77 18.86
N GLY A 384 1.55 8.72 19.66
CA GLY A 384 0.31 8.22 20.24
C GLY A 384 0.50 7.57 21.61
N GLU A 385 -0.55 6.98 22.12
CA GLU A 385 -0.55 6.17 23.32
C GLU A 385 -0.30 4.71 22.97
N ILE A 386 0.48 4.00 23.79
CA ILE A 386 0.57 2.55 23.77
C ILE A 386 -0.41 2.03 24.81
N ARG A 387 -1.49 1.41 24.36
CA ARG A 387 -2.60 1.00 25.21
C ARG A 387 -2.79 -0.51 25.20
N ASN A 388 -3.08 -1.08 26.37
CA ASN A 388 -3.54 -2.45 26.45
C ASN A 388 -5.06 -2.48 26.18
N PRO A 389 -5.54 -3.25 25.18
CA PRO A 389 -6.96 -3.22 24.79
C PRO A 389 -7.90 -3.80 25.84
N GLN A 390 -7.43 -4.74 26.68
CA GLN A 390 -8.26 -5.40 27.70
C GLN A 390 -8.51 -4.50 28.90
N THR A 391 -7.44 -3.85 29.40
CA THR A 391 -7.54 -2.99 30.59
C THR A 391 -7.86 -1.54 30.26
N ASN A 392 -7.71 -1.16 28.99
CA ASN A 392 -7.82 0.21 28.50
C ASN A 392 -6.83 1.19 29.18
N MET A 393 -5.73 0.66 29.75
CA MET A 393 -4.67 1.45 30.39
C MET A 393 -3.53 1.71 29.42
N CYS A 394 -2.76 2.76 29.69
CA CYS A 394 -1.64 3.22 28.87
C CYS A 394 -0.30 2.82 29.46
N LEU A 395 0.68 2.57 28.60
CA LEU A 395 2.09 2.54 28.98
C LEU A 395 2.50 3.95 29.40
N ASP A 396 3.06 4.07 30.60
CA ASP A 396 3.33 5.33 31.29
C ASP A 396 4.77 5.39 31.80
N ASP A 397 5.43 6.53 31.60
CA ASP A 397 6.71 6.85 32.20
C ASP A 397 6.51 7.76 33.40
N PRO A 398 6.59 7.26 34.64
CA PRO A 398 6.34 8.07 35.86
C PRO A 398 7.32 9.22 36.04
N GLY A 399 8.47 9.18 35.36
CA GLY A 399 9.50 10.21 35.44
C GLY A 399 9.35 11.37 34.46
N LEU A 400 8.30 11.39 33.64
CA LEU A 400 8.10 12.39 32.58
C LEU A 400 9.30 12.51 31.62
N GLY A 401 10.06 11.44 31.40
CA GLY A 401 11.24 11.42 30.54
C GLY A 401 12.47 12.13 31.07
N ASN A 402 12.47 12.54 32.34
CA ASN A 402 13.56 13.33 32.90
C ASN A 402 14.70 12.50 33.54
N THR A 403 14.47 11.21 33.80
CA THR A 403 15.42 10.38 34.54
C THR A 403 15.68 9.06 33.83
N ASN A 404 16.96 8.76 33.52
CA ASN A 404 17.37 7.45 33.07
C ASN A 404 17.08 6.40 34.14
N GLY A 405 16.56 5.24 33.71
CA GLY A 405 16.22 4.15 34.63
C GLY A 405 14.82 4.22 35.21
N SER A 406 14.03 5.24 34.86
CA SER A 406 12.61 5.31 35.25
C SER A 406 11.89 4.08 34.67
N LYS A 407 11.27 3.26 35.55
CA LYS A 407 10.58 2.03 35.13
C LYS A 407 9.20 2.36 34.61
N VAL A 408 8.93 1.99 33.38
CA VAL A 408 7.59 2.16 32.81
C VAL A 408 6.59 1.22 33.47
N HIS A 409 5.37 1.67 33.54
CA HIS A 409 4.28 0.91 34.16
C HIS A 409 2.96 1.13 33.42
N MET A 410 1.91 0.45 33.83
CA MET A 410 0.56 0.73 33.38
C MET A 410 -0.05 1.83 34.24
N TRP A 411 -0.75 2.77 33.61
CA TRP A 411 -1.51 3.80 34.29
C TRP A 411 -2.80 4.14 33.52
N MET A 412 -3.82 4.66 34.22
CA MET A 412 -5.01 5.19 33.53
C MET A 412 -4.57 6.21 32.49
N CYS A 413 -5.12 6.09 31.26
CA CYS A 413 -4.81 7.03 30.19
C CYS A 413 -5.36 8.43 30.54
N HIS A 414 -4.50 9.42 30.53
CA HIS A 414 -4.83 10.82 30.80
C HIS A 414 -4.28 11.79 29.75
N GLY A 415 -3.64 11.25 28.69
CA GLY A 415 -3.16 12.03 27.56
C GLY A 415 -1.94 12.90 27.82
N GLY A 416 -1.30 12.78 29.00
CA GLY A 416 -0.07 13.48 29.34
C GLY A 416 1.12 13.04 28.49
N ASP A 417 2.17 13.87 28.44
CA ASP A 417 3.36 13.61 27.61
C ASP A 417 4.09 12.32 28.01
N ASN A 418 4.00 11.91 29.27
CA ASN A 418 4.55 10.66 29.79
C ASN A 418 3.83 9.39 29.29
N GLN A 419 2.70 9.52 28.60
CA GLN A 419 1.97 8.45 27.95
C GLN A 419 2.02 8.54 26.43
N ARG A 420 2.82 9.46 25.89
CA ARG A 420 2.92 9.68 24.46
C ARG A 420 4.23 9.11 23.93
N TRP A 421 4.09 8.20 23.00
CA TRP A 421 5.18 7.45 22.43
C TRP A 421 5.25 7.65 20.93
N GLN A 422 6.45 7.86 20.44
CA GLN A 422 6.77 7.89 19.02
C GLN A 422 7.46 6.58 18.65
N PHE A 423 6.99 5.94 17.60
CA PHE A 423 7.71 4.82 16.99
C PHE A 423 8.52 5.35 15.80
N SER A 424 9.83 5.11 15.84
CA SER A 424 10.75 5.46 14.76
C SER A 424 11.15 4.16 14.07
N SER A 425 10.62 3.93 12.86
CA SER A 425 11.08 2.81 12.02
C SER A 425 12.37 3.19 11.31
N TYR A 426 13.28 2.26 11.17
CA TYR A 426 14.49 2.38 10.39
C TYR A 426 14.39 1.56 9.11
#